data_1045f733d8f0f693a21b68553f4e74c4
#
_entry.id   1045f733d8f0f693a21b68553f4e74c4
#
_cell.length_a   1.000
_cell.length_b   1.000
_cell.length_c   1.000
_cell.angle_alpha   90.00
_cell.angle_beta   90.00
_cell.angle_gamma   90.00
#
_symmetry.space_group_name_H-M   'P 1'
#
loop_
_entity.id
_entity.type
_entity.pdbx_description
1 polymer ?
#
loop_
_entity_poly.entity_id
_entity_poly.type
_entity_poly.pdbx_seq_one_letter_code
_entity_poly.pdbx_strand_id
1 'polypeptide(L)'
;THDVVGTCKGETDLPDNAIWLTFDDGYLDHYTNVLPVLFERKMHAAFFPPVNAVVHGELLDVNKVHFIRAAETDASLIIKEMKAFIDANGDQDGMKTFQAYWDEFGIPVRYDTAEIWFIKKVLQYALPEASRKVLLDELFQTFVSVDQKAFAGELYASEEQLRMMLQCGMYIGGHGTTHYRFDQLDAEEQERE
;
A
#
# COMPACT_ATOMS: atom_id res chain seq x y z
N THR A 1 -0.46 -4.42 -22.93
CA THR A 1 0.78 -3.84 -22.34
C THR A 1 1.91 -3.82 -23.37
N HIS A 2 2.13 -4.90 -24.15
CA HIS A 2 3.20 -4.94 -25.15
C HIS A 2 3.11 -3.79 -26.17
N ASP A 3 1.89 -3.47 -26.65
CA ASP A 3 1.68 -2.37 -27.60
C ASP A 3 2.00 -1.01 -26.96
N VAL A 4 1.67 -0.81 -25.68
CA VAL A 4 2.04 0.41 -24.94
C VAL A 4 3.56 0.55 -24.85
N VAL A 5 4.25 -0.52 -24.48
CA VAL A 5 5.72 -0.53 -24.40
C VAL A 5 6.34 -0.29 -25.79
N GLY A 6 5.83 -0.95 -26.83
CA GLY A 6 6.26 -0.76 -28.22
C GLY A 6 6.08 0.68 -28.68
N THR A 7 4.95 1.29 -28.36
CA THR A 7 4.68 2.71 -28.69
C THR A 7 5.66 3.65 -27.96
N CYS A 8 5.94 3.41 -26.67
CA CYS A 8 6.95 4.19 -25.94
C CYS A 8 8.35 4.08 -26.54
N LYS A 9 8.65 2.98 -27.22
CA LYS A 9 9.91 2.76 -27.95
C LYS A 9 9.89 3.26 -29.39
N GLY A 10 8.74 3.71 -29.90
CA GLY A 10 8.56 4.11 -31.29
C GLY A 10 8.51 2.93 -32.29
N GLU A 11 8.18 1.73 -31.79
CA GLU A 11 8.11 0.49 -32.59
C GLU A 11 6.72 0.23 -33.18
N THR A 12 5.68 0.72 -32.49
CA THR A 12 4.27 0.53 -32.87
C THR A 12 3.46 1.79 -32.56
N ASP A 13 2.26 1.90 -33.14
CA ASP A 13 1.28 2.93 -32.79
C ASP A 13 0.10 2.29 -32.04
N LEU A 14 -0.44 3.01 -31.06
CA LEU A 14 -1.70 2.63 -30.42
C LEU A 14 -2.88 3.06 -31.28
N PRO A 15 -3.98 2.28 -31.28
CA PRO A 15 -5.21 2.69 -31.95
C PRO A 15 -5.80 3.93 -31.25
N ASP A 16 -6.62 4.68 -32.01
CA ASP A 16 -7.36 5.80 -31.45
C ASP A 16 -8.24 5.35 -30.28
N ASN A 17 -8.25 6.13 -29.20
CA ASN A 17 -8.99 5.84 -27.97
C ASN A 17 -8.57 4.55 -27.26
N ALA A 18 -7.29 4.15 -27.35
CA ALA A 18 -6.76 3.02 -26.61
C ALA A 18 -6.94 3.21 -25.08
N ILE A 19 -7.32 2.14 -24.39
CA ILE A 19 -7.40 2.08 -22.93
C ILE A 19 -6.44 1.00 -22.44
N TRP A 20 -5.60 1.36 -21.50
CA TRP A 20 -4.73 0.43 -20.80
C TRP A 20 -5.24 0.19 -19.40
N LEU A 21 -5.59 -1.06 -19.08
CA LEU A 21 -6.05 -1.46 -17.76
C LEU A 21 -4.85 -1.84 -16.91
N THR A 22 -4.74 -1.23 -15.74
CA THR A 22 -3.69 -1.50 -14.74
C THR A 22 -4.28 -1.76 -13.37
N PHE A 23 -3.64 -2.65 -12.61
CA PHE A 23 -4.06 -3.04 -11.27
C PHE A 23 -2.83 -3.15 -10.38
N ASP A 24 -2.79 -2.38 -9.31
CA ASP A 24 -1.67 -2.29 -8.38
C ASP A 24 -1.88 -3.16 -7.14
N ASP A 25 -0.86 -3.26 -6.27
CA ASP A 25 -0.87 -3.86 -4.92
C ASP A 25 -1.00 -5.38 -4.85
N GLY A 26 -1.32 -6.09 -5.92
CA GLY A 26 -1.33 -7.55 -5.95
C GLY A 26 -2.44 -8.21 -5.12
N TYR A 27 -3.60 -7.56 -4.98
CA TYR A 27 -4.73 -8.10 -4.21
C TYR A 27 -5.25 -9.43 -4.79
N LEU A 28 -5.70 -10.33 -3.89
CA LEU A 28 -6.29 -11.61 -4.26
C LEU A 28 -7.52 -11.46 -5.18
N ASP A 29 -8.29 -10.40 -5.04
CA ASP A 29 -9.46 -10.16 -5.88
C ASP A 29 -9.10 -9.85 -7.35
N HIS A 30 -7.87 -9.47 -7.65
CA HIS A 30 -7.38 -9.38 -9.02
C HIS A 30 -7.40 -10.76 -9.70
N TYR A 31 -7.07 -11.82 -8.96
CA TYR A 31 -7.13 -13.18 -9.45
C TYR A 31 -8.54 -13.75 -9.43
N THR A 32 -9.28 -13.56 -8.33
CA THR A 32 -10.59 -14.19 -8.14
C THR A 32 -11.72 -13.49 -8.88
N ASN A 33 -11.65 -12.19 -9.05
CA ASN A 33 -12.74 -11.38 -9.61
C ASN A 33 -12.37 -10.72 -10.95
N VAL A 34 -11.17 -10.14 -11.06
CA VAL A 34 -10.79 -9.38 -12.27
C VAL A 34 -10.38 -10.32 -13.40
N LEU A 35 -9.48 -11.29 -13.12
CA LEU A 35 -8.98 -12.21 -14.14
C LEU A 35 -10.10 -12.97 -14.90
N PRO A 36 -11.12 -13.55 -14.25
CA PRO A 36 -12.19 -14.24 -14.96
C PRO A 36 -12.93 -13.33 -15.96
N VAL A 37 -13.21 -12.09 -15.56
CA VAL A 37 -13.89 -11.12 -16.42
C VAL A 37 -13.03 -10.76 -17.64
N LEU A 38 -11.75 -10.51 -17.43
CA LEU A 38 -10.80 -10.18 -18.51
C LEU A 38 -10.64 -11.37 -19.48
N PHE A 39 -10.47 -12.57 -18.92
CA PHE A 39 -10.29 -13.79 -19.70
C PHE A 39 -11.52 -14.11 -20.56
N GLU A 40 -12.73 -14.06 -20.00
CA GLU A 40 -13.98 -14.26 -20.73
C GLU A 40 -14.14 -13.25 -21.87
N ARG A 41 -13.76 -12.01 -21.64
CA ARG A 41 -13.86 -10.91 -22.63
C ARG A 41 -12.69 -10.84 -23.59
N LYS A 42 -11.69 -11.75 -23.47
CA LYS A 42 -10.44 -11.74 -24.25
C LYS A 42 -9.70 -10.40 -24.16
N MET A 43 -9.73 -9.80 -22.97
CA MET A 43 -9.04 -8.57 -22.66
C MET A 43 -7.74 -8.85 -21.91
N HIS A 44 -6.77 -7.95 -22.07
CA HIS A 44 -5.48 -8.02 -21.38
C HIS A 44 -5.32 -6.83 -20.45
N ALA A 45 -4.61 -7.03 -19.35
CA ALA A 45 -4.29 -6.00 -18.38
C ALA A 45 -2.86 -6.17 -17.85
N ALA A 46 -2.34 -5.15 -17.18
CA ALA A 46 -1.09 -5.21 -16.43
C ALA A 46 -1.39 -5.16 -14.93
N PHE A 47 -0.68 -6.01 -14.17
CA PHE A 47 -0.79 -6.09 -12.73
C PHE A 47 0.59 -5.80 -12.12
N PHE A 48 0.63 -4.99 -11.09
CA PHE A 48 1.85 -4.50 -10.47
C PHE A 48 1.86 -4.82 -8.97
N PRO A 49 2.18 -6.06 -8.58
CA PRO A 49 2.26 -6.45 -7.18
C PRO A 49 3.60 -6.02 -6.55
N PRO A 50 3.61 -5.53 -5.30
CA PRO A 50 4.82 -5.37 -4.52
C PRO A 50 5.40 -6.73 -4.10
N VAL A 51 6.74 -6.83 -4.07
CA VAL A 51 7.41 -8.11 -3.80
C VAL A 51 7.10 -8.64 -2.40
N ASN A 52 7.20 -7.79 -1.37
CA ASN A 52 6.98 -8.22 0.01
C ASN A 52 5.56 -8.74 0.24
N ALA A 53 4.57 -8.16 -0.41
CA ALA A 53 3.17 -8.61 -0.29
C ALA A 53 2.98 -10.03 -0.83
N VAL A 54 3.43 -10.29 -2.07
CA VAL A 54 3.11 -11.54 -2.79
C VAL A 54 4.14 -12.66 -2.61
N VAL A 55 5.44 -12.31 -2.41
CA VAL A 55 6.51 -13.31 -2.25
C VAL A 55 6.75 -13.64 -0.78
N HIS A 56 6.76 -12.63 0.08
CA HIS A 56 7.06 -12.81 1.50
C HIS A 56 5.80 -12.89 2.38
N GLY A 57 4.63 -12.56 1.84
CA GLY A 57 3.37 -12.58 2.59
C GLY A 57 3.34 -11.54 3.71
N GLU A 58 3.99 -10.39 3.48
CA GLU A 58 4.04 -9.29 4.44
C GLU A 58 2.88 -8.32 4.18
N LEU A 59 2.19 -7.94 5.26
CA LEU A 59 1.13 -6.95 5.16
C LEU A 59 1.75 -5.55 5.04
N LEU A 60 1.51 -4.88 3.91
CA LEU A 60 2.06 -3.55 3.63
C LEU A 60 1.54 -2.49 4.60
N ASP A 61 2.38 -1.55 4.97
CA ASP A 61 2.05 -0.46 5.89
C ASP A 61 0.84 0.35 5.42
N VAL A 62 0.72 0.63 4.12
CA VAL A 62 -0.43 1.34 3.55
C VAL A 62 -1.73 0.58 3.78
N ASN A 63 -1.71 -0.75 3.63
CA ASN A 63 -2.88 -1.58 3.88
C ASN A 63 -3.23 -1.65 5.37
N LYS A 64 -2.23 -1.73 6.27
CA LYS A 64 -2.48 -1.63 7.72
C LYS A 64 -3.24 -0.36 8.05
N VAL A 65 -2.81 0.81 7.54
CA VAL A 65 -3.50 2.09 7.75
C VAL A 65 -4.95 2.03 7.25
N HIS A 66 -5.18 1.45 6.08
CA HIS A 66 -6.53 1.34 5.52
C HIS A 66 -7.43 0.46 6.38
N PHE A 67 -6.95 -0.70 6.81
CA PHE A 67 -7.75 -1.63 7.62
C PHE A 67 -7.96 -1.16 9.06
N ILE A 68 -6.96 -0.53 9.69
CA ILE A 68 -7.14 0.13 11.00
C ILE A 68 -8.28 1.14 10.93
N ARG A 69 -8.31 1.98 9.89
CA ARG A 69 -9.35 2.98 9.71
C ARG A 69 -10.71 2.43 9.30
N ALA A 70 -10.74 1.27 8.65
CA ALA A 70 -11.98 0.59 8.29
C ALA A 70 -12.59 -0.15 9.49
N ALA A 71 -11.74 -0.73 10.34
CA ALA A 71 -12.16 -1.46 11.54
C ALA A 71 -12.58 -0.51 12.67
N GLU A 72 -11.85 0.60 12.87
CA GLU A 72 -12.18 1.62 13.87
C GLU A 72 -12.59 2.93 13.18
N THR A 73 -13.87 3.25 13.24
CA THR A 73 -14.45 4.44 12.62
C THR A 73 -14.33 5.70 13.48
N ASP A 74 -14.18 5.54 14.79
CA ASP A 74 -13.90 6.65 15.70
C ASP A 74 -12.41 7.01 15.67
N ALA A 75 -12.08 8.02 14.88
CA ALA A 75 -10.72 8.52 14.75
C ALA A 75 -10.08 8.92 16.09
N SER A 76 -10.89 9.32 17.08
CA SER A 76 -10.37 9.74 18.39
C SER A 76 -9.74 8.58 19.17
N LEU A 77 -10.22 7.36 18.97
CA LEU A 77 -9.64 6.16 19.60
C LEU A 77 -8.27 5.83 19.00
N ILE A 78 -8.15 5.90 17.66
CA ILE A 78 -6.86 5.71 16.99
C ILE A 78 -5.86 6.76 17.45
N ILE A 79 -6.27 8.04 17.47
CA ILE A 79 -5.41 9.16 17.90
C ILE A 79 -4.99 9.02 19.36
N LYS A 80 -5.85 8.51 20.23
CA LYS A 80 -5.53 8.24 21.63
C LYS A 80 -4.37 7.25 21.75
N GLU A 81 -4.42 6.13 21.02
CA GLU A 81 -3.34 5.14 21.02
C GLU A 81 -2.05 5.70 20.41
N MET A 82 -2.17 6.43 19.28
CA MET A 82 -1.03 7.14 18.68
C MET A 82 -0.37 8.10 19.65
N LYS A 83 -1.18 8.88 20.39
CA LYS A 83 -0.68 9.82 21.39
C LYS A 83 0.05 9.11 22.52
N ALA A 84 -0.52 8.03 23.05
CA ALA A 84 0.09 7.24 24.10
C ALA A 84 1.45 6.67 23.67
N PHE A 85 1.55 6.16 22.44
CA PHE A 85 2.79 5.67 21.88
C PHE A 85 3.84 6.78 21.72
N ILE A 86 3.46 7.93 21.14
CA ILE A 86 4.38 9.05 20.91
C ILE A 86 4.88 9.62 22.25
N ASP A 87 3.99 9.78 23.24
CA ASP A 87 4.36 10.30 24.56
C ASP A 87 5.30 9.32 25.30
N ALA A 88 5.14 8.03 25.12
CA ALA A 88 5.99 7.00 25.73
C ALA A 88 7.39 6.89 25.08
N ASN A 89 7.53 7.25 23.79
CA ASN A 89 8.75 7.08 22.99
C ASN A 89 9.37 8.41 22.53
N GLY A 90 8.89 9.54 23.01
CA GLY A 90 9.15 10.88 22.46
C GLY A 90 10.59 11.38 22.45
N ASP A 91 11.52 10.67 23.12
CA ASP A 91 12.97 11.00 23.13
C ASP A 91 13.80 10.11 22.21
N GLN A 92 13.16 9.22 21.44
CA GLN A 92 13.83 8.24 20.59
C GLN A 92 13.82 8.66 19.11
N ASP A 93 14.94 8.46 18.43
CA ASP A 93 15.08 8.48 16.96
C ASP A 93 14.63 9.77 16.25
N GLY A 94 14.66 10.93 16.92
CA GLY A 94 14.22 12.19 16.32
C GLY A 94 12.71 12.36 16.23
N MET A 95 11.95 11.60 17.02
CA MET A 95 10.50 11.73 17.11
C MET A 95 10.12 13.09 17.70
N LYS A 96 9.18 13.76 17.04
CA LYS A 96 8.60 15.03 17.57
C LYS A 96 7.57 14.71 18.67
N THR A 97 7.22 15.72 19.47
CA THR A 97 6.09 15.59 20.40
C THR A 97 4.78 15.40 19.64
N PHE A 98 3.78 14.78 20.29
CA PHE A 98 2.45 14.67 19.71
C PHE A 98 1.88 16.03 19.28
N GLN A 99 2.05 17.06 20.12
CA GLN A 99 1.56 18.40 19.78
C GLN A 99 2.22 18.97 18.52
N ALA A 100 3.53 18.76 18.34
CA ALA A 100 4.22 19.20 17.13
C ALA A 100 3.72 18.52 15.86
N TYR A 101 3.42 17.20 15.91
CA TYR A 101 2.77 16.51 14.81
C TYR A 101 1.34 17.00 14.56
N TRP A 102 0.58 17.27 15.63
CA TRP A 102 -0.78 17.79 15.51
C TRP A 102 -0.82 19.18 14.88
N ASP A 103 0.06 20.07 15.31
CA ASP A 103 0.15 21.44 14.76
C ASP A 103 0.49 21.44 13.26
N GLU A 104 1.27 20.44 12.81
CA GLU A 104 1.68 20.29 11.41
C GLU A 104 0.61 19.61 10.53
N PHE A 105 -0.04 18.56 11.03
CA PHE A 105 -0.93 17.70 10.25
C PHE A 105 -2.39 17.68 10.71
N GLY A 106 -2.72 18.23 11.87
CA GLY A 106 -4.09 18.29 12.40
C GLY A 106 -4.96 19.35 11.72
N ILE A 107 -4.94 19.39 10.39
CA ILE A 107 -5.68 20.37 9.57
C ILE A 107 -6.65 19.65 8.63
N PRO A 108 -7.89 20.13 8.47
CA PRO A 108 -8.82 19.53 7.51
C PRO A 108 -8.36 19.80 6.07
N VAL A 109 -8.57 18.80 5.20
CA VAL A 109 -8.31 18.91 3.77
C VAL A 109 -9.58 18.62 2.99
N ARG A 110 -9.52 18.72 1.64
CA ARG A 110 -10.72 18.64 0.79
C ARG A 110 -11.62 17.42 1.05
N TYR A 111 -11.06 16.28 1.40
CA TYR A 111 -11.78 15.00 1.51
C TYR A 111 -11.66 14.36 2.89
N ASP A 112 -10.79 14.86 3.77
CA ASP A 112 -10.55 14.28 5.09
C ASP A 112 -10.72 15.34 6.19
N THR A 113 -11.27 14.92 7.34
CA THR A 113 -11.24 15.74 8.56
C THR A 113 -9.79 15.90 9.05
N ALA A 114 -9.58 16.81 10.00
CA ALA A 114 -8.26 17.04 10.61
C ALA A 114 -7.69 15.73 11.22
N GLU A 115 -8.54 14.99 11.92
CA GLU A 115 -8.18 13.71 12.57
C GLU A 115 -7.77 12.66 11.54
N ILE A 116 -8.55 12.51 10.48
CA ILE A 116 -8.29 11.52 9.42
C ILE A 116 -7.00 11.85 8.68
N TRP A 117 -6.81 13.12 8.34
CA TRP A 117 -5.59 13.58 7.68
C TRP A 117 -4.36 13.39 8.57
N PHE A 118 -4.49 13.71 9.87
CA PHE A 118 -3.44 13.48 10.86
C PHE A 118 -3.03 12.01 10.93
N ILE A 119 -3.98 11.08 11.10
CA ILE A 119 -3.72 9.64 11.15
C ILE A 119 -2.96 9.19 9.90
N LYS A 120 -3.46 9.54 8.72
CA LYS A 120 -2.81 9.17 7.45
C LYS A 120 -1.39 9.69 7.38
N LYS A 121 -1.16 10.97 7.68
CA LYS A 121 0.17 11.59 7.54
C LYS A 121 1.18 11.04 8.53
N VAL A 122 0.79 10.89 9.77
CA VAL A 122 1.69 10.41 10.83
C VAL A 122 2.05 8.95 10.60
N LEU A 123 1.08 8.10 10.26
CA LEU A 123 1.31 6.67 10.03
C LEU A 123 1.92 6.33 8.66
N GLN A 124 1.88 7.24 7.69
CA GLN A 124 2.47 6.98 6.38
C GLN A 124 3.86 7.59 6.18
N TYR A 125 4.15 8.77 6.80
CA TYR A 125 5.42 9.45 6.50
C TYR A 125 6.06 10.19 7.69
N ALA A 126 5.29 10.74 8.62
CA ALA A 126 5.82 11.75 9.54
C ALA A 126 6.63 11.15 10.69
N LEU A 127 6.30 9.94 11.13
CA LEU A 127 7.09 9.22 12.13
C LEU A 127 8.37 8.64 11.51
N PRO A 128 9.47 8.57 12.29
CA PRO A 128 10.63 7.77 11.91
C PRO A 128 10.23 6.33 11.59
N GLU A 129 10.85 5.73 10.58
CA GLU A 129 10.42 4.44 10.02
C GLU A 129 10.32 3.33 11.07
N ALA A 130 11.35 3.17 11.92
CA ALA A 130 11.35 2.14 12.95
C ALA A 130 10.18 2.30 13.92
N SER A 131 9.95 3.50 14.43
CA SER A 131 8.84 3.81 15.34
C SER A 131 7.48 3.66 14.64
N ARG A 132 7.38 4.04 13.35
CA ARG A 132 6.17 3.90 12.55
C ARG A 132 5.74 2.45 12.40
N LYS A 133 6.69 1.55 12.06
CA LYS A 133 6.40 0.11 11.94
C LYS A 133 5.88 -0.48 13.24
N VAL A 134 6.51 -0.17 14.37
CA VAL A 134 6.07 -0.64 15.68
C VAL A 134 4.65 -0.16 15.98
N LEU A 135 4.40 1.14 15.83
CA LEU A 135 3.07 1.71 16.08
C LEU A 135 2.00 1.12 15.16
N LEU A 136 2.31 0.93 13.87
CA LEU A 136 1.38 0.31 12.93
C LEU A 136 1.03 -1.13 13.32
N ASP A 137 2.01 -1.90 13.78
CA ASP A 137 1.78 -3.27 14.23
C ASP A 137 0.91 -3.30 15.50
N GLU A 138 1.16 -2.43 16.46
CA GLU A 138 0.36 -2.31 17.68
C GLU A 138 -1.08 -1.89 17.37
N LEU A 139 -1.29 -0.88 16.52
CA LEU A 139 -2.62 -0.43 16.11
C LEU A 139 -3.35 -1.52 15.32
N PHE A 140 -2.66 -2.22 14.42
CA PHE A 140 -3.26 -3.30 13.65
C PHE A 140 -3.70 -4.46 14.55
N GLN A 141 -2.86 -4.85 15.51
CA GLN A 141 -3.22 -5.87 16.50
C GLN A 141 -4.40 -5.45 17.38
N THR A 142 -4.45 -4.18 17.74
CA THR A 142 -5.52 -3.64 18.62
C THR A 142 -6.86 -3.59 17.90
N PHE A 143 -6.90 -3.12 16.67
CA PHE A 143 -8.16 -2.79 15.99
C PHE A 143 -8.57 -3.81 14.90
N VAL A 144 -7.63 -4.61 14.36
CA VAL A 144 -7.92 -5.47 13.21
C VAL A 144 -7.68 -6.95 13.51
N SER A 145 -6.42 -7.37 13.67
CA SER A 145 -6.07 -8.79 13.85
C SER A 145 -4.71 -8.97 14.51
N VAL A 146 -4.61 -9.98 15.36
CA VAL A 146 -3.32 -10.41 15.95
C VAL A 146 -2.48 -11.25 14.99
N ASP A 147 -3.07 -11.80 13.94
CA ASP A 147 -2.38 -12.63 12.94
C ASP A 147 -2.26 -11.90 11.59
N GLN A 148 -1.25 -11.04 11.48
CA GLN A 148 -0.97 -10.29 10.26
C GLN A 148 -0.62 -11.20 9.08
N LYS A 149 0.03 -12.35 9.33
CA LYS A 149 0.44 -13.28 8.27
C LYS A 149 -0.75 -13.99 7.65
N ALA A 150 -1.67 -14.48 8.48
CA ALA A 150 -2.92 -15.06 7.97
C ALA A 150 -3.73 -14.00 7.20
N PHE A 151 -3.81 -12.78 7.73
CA PHE A 151 -4.50 -11.68 7.08
C PHE A 151 -3.88 -11.33 5.71
N ALA A 152 -2.55 -11.26 5.61
CA ALA A 152 -1.87 -11.01 4.32
C ALA A 152 -2.14 -12.14 3.31
N GLY A 153 -2.17 -13.40 3.77
CA GLY A 153 -2.49 -14.56 2.93
C GLY A 153 -3.92 -14.58 2.36
N GLU A 154 -4.85 -13.89 3.04
CA GLU A 154 -6.23 -13.71 2.54
C GLU A 154 -6.37 -12.43 1.68
N LEU A 155 -5.44 -11.49 1.81
CA LEU A 155 -5.50 -10.21 1.10
C LEU A 155 -4.81 -10.25 -0.25
N TYR A 156 -3.65 -10.91 -0.35
CA TYR A 156 -2.80 -10.87 -1.54
C TYR A 156 -2.85 -12.17 -2.35
N ALA A 157 -2.68 -12.03 -3.66
CA ALA A 157 -2.51 -13.16 -4.56
C ALA A 157 -1.15 -13.85 -4.31
N SER A 158 -1.13 -15.18 -4.40
CA SER A 158 0.11 -15.96 -4.33
C SER A 158 0.91 -15.89 -5.63
N GLU A 159 2.20 -16.26 -5.57
CA GLU A 159 3.03 -16.39 -6.78
C GLU A 159 2.42 -17.37 -7.82
N GLU A 160 1.80 -18.47 -7.37
CA GLU A 160 1.16 -19.44 -8.27
C GLU A 160 -0.03 -18.80 -8.98
N GLN A 161 -0.82 -17.99 -8.29
CA GLN A 161 -1.92 -17.26 -8.91
C GLN A 161 -1.41 -16.22 -9.91
N LEU A 162 -0.33 -15.49 -9.61
CA LEU A 162 0.29 -14.57 -10.56
C LEU A 162 0.84 -15.31 -11.79
N ARG A 163 1.46 -16.50 -11.62
CA ARG A 163 1.88 -17.34 -12.74
C ARG A 163 0.71 -17.80 -13.60
N MET A 164 -0.43 -18.15 -12.98
CA MET A 164 -1.65 -18.47 -13.73
C MET A 164 -2.15 -17.25 -14.53
N MET A 165 -2.12 -16.06 -13.95
CA MET A 165 -2.50 -14.83 -14.66
C MET A 165 -1.61 -14.58 -15.88
N LEU A 166 -0.29 -14.82 -15.79
CA LEU A 166 0.64 -14.78 -16.93
C LEU A 166 0.24 -15.80 -18.02
N GLN A 167 -0.10 -17.05 -17.65
CA GLN A 167 -0.55 -18.07 -18.59
C GLN A 167 -1.87 -17.70 -19.28
N CYS A 168 -2.72 -16.93 -18.63
CA CYS A 168 -3.95 -16.37 -19.18
C CYS A 168 -3.70 -15.10 -20.05
N GLY A 169 -2.43 -14.72 -20.30
CA GLY A 169 -2.08 -13.59 -21.17
C GLY A 169 -2.06 -12.24 -20.47
N MET A 170 -2.12 -12.20 -19.15
CA MET A 170 -1.95 -10.95 -18.39
C MET A 170 -0.47 -10.59 -18.30
N TYR A 171 -0.17 -9.32 -18.08
CA TYR A 171 1.18 -8.83 -17.83
C TYR A 171 1.39 -8.63 -16.34
N ILE A 172 2.54 -9.08 -15.80
CA ILE A 172 2.95 -8.81 -14.42
C ILE A 172 4.20 -7.93 -14.46
N GLY A 173 4.13 -6.79 -13.82
CA GLY A 173 5.24 -5.85 -13.60
C GLY A 173 5.58 -5.73 -12.12
N GLY A 174 6.53 -4.85 -11.77
CA GLY A 174 6.90 -4.58 -10.40
C GLY A 174 6.19 -3.33 -9.85
N HIS A 175 5.96 -3.30 -8.53
CA HIS A 175 5.43 -2.14 -7.79
C HIS A 175 6.29 -1.86 -6.55
N GLY A 176 7.60 -1.94 -6.72
CA GLY A 176 8.55 -1.87 -5.63
C GLY A 176 8.60 -3.16 -4.79
N THR A 177 9.46 -3.15 -3.81
CA THR A 177 9.63 -4.26 -2.86
C THR A 177 8.72 -4.08 -1.66
N THR A 178 8.79 -2.91 -1.03
CA THR A 178 8.06 -2.57 0.22
C THR A 178 6.89 -1.62 0.00
N HIS A 179 6.69 -1.13 -1.23
CA HIS A 179 5.70 -0.12 -1.57
C HIS A 179 5.98 1.26 -0.94
N TYR A 180 7.25 1.60 -0.71
CA TYR A 180 7.62 2.93 -0.24
C TYR A 180 7.68 3.94 -1.36
N ARG A 181 7.49 5.20 -0.99
CA ARG A 181 7.59 6.33 -1.91
C ARG A 181 9.05 6.60 -2.25
N PHE A 182 9.40 6.53 -3.52
CA PHE A 182 10.76 6.77 -4.03
C PHE A 182 11.32 8.15 -3.66
N ASP A 183 10.48 9.18 -3.57
CA ASP A 183 10.86 10.54 -3.20
C ASP A 183 11.27 10.70 -1.72
N GLN A 184 11.08 9.68 -0.90
CA GLN A 184 11.46 9.64 0.51
C GLN A 184 12.68 8.76 0.78
N LEU A 185 13.18 8.07 -0.24
CA LEU A 185 14.28 7.12 -0.15
C LEU A 185 15.58 7.74 -0.68
N ASP A 186 16.71 7.37 -0.07
CA ASP A 186 18.02 7.68 -0.64
C ASP A 186 18.32 6.81 -1.86
N ALA A 187 19.46 7.08 -2.55
CA ALA A 187 19.79 6.39 -3.80
C ALA A 187 19.99 4.87 -3.62
N GLU A 188 20.55 4.43 -2.48
CA GLU A 188 20.76 3.00 -2.20
C GLU A 188 19.45 2.31 -1.84
N GLU A 189 18.57 3.01 -1.15
CA GLU A 189 17.22 2.53 -0.82
C GLU A 189 16.36 2.42 -2.06
N GLN A 190 16.41 3.40 -2.97
CA GLN A 190 15.70 3.36 -4.26
C GLN A 190 16.14 2.20 -5.14
N GLU A 191 17.45 1.84 -5.11
CA GLU A 191 17.98 0.70 -5.86
C GLU A 191 17.51 -0.64 -5.28
N ARG A 192 17.29 -0.71 -3.97
CA ARG A 192 16.75 -1.91 -3.31
C ARG A 192 15.25 -2.05 -3.47
N GLU A 193 14.53 -0.92 -3.59
CA GLU A 193 13.10 -0.85 -3.82
C GLU A 193 12.74 -1.14 -5.29
#